data_6246830a178d1bf7a303dc63d7a7afdf
#
_entry.id   6246830a178d1bf7a303dc63d7a7afdf
#
_cell.length_a   1.000
_cell.length_b   1.000
_cell.length_c   1.000
_cell.angle_alpha   90.00
_cell.angle_beta   90.00
_cell.angle_gamma   90.00
#
_symmetry.space_group_name_H-M   'P 1'
#
loop_
_entity.id
_entity.type
_entity.pdbx_description
1 polymer ?
#
loop_
_entity_poly.entity_id
_entity_poly.type
_entity_poly.pdbx_seq_one_letter_code
_entity_poly.pdbx_strand_id
1 'polypeptide(L)'
;WNCNENSPRLGSVVKRRITGVNSAANPVATGYIQAPRGHVEKDTLMADMPRILDCSVTSCSYNKEKNCGAAAITVGYSTSCTTFIPLTVKGGLAKSEPFVGACQKADCVHNSALECTAAAISVGAGTADCLSFEAR
;
A
#
# COMPACT_ATOMS: atom_id res chain seq x y z
N TRP A 1 -3.20 27.87 -3.05
CA TRP A 1 -3.12 27.41 -1.65
C TRP A 1 -1.75 27.84 -1.13
N ASN A 2 -1.75 28.90 -0.27
CA ASN A 2 -0.55 29.42 0.35
C ASN A 2 -0.11 28.50 1.49
N CYS A 3 1.04 27.85 1.33
CA CYS A 3 1.78 27.33 2.46
C CYS A 3 2.50 28.50 3.14
N ASN A 4 1.98 28.94 4.27
CA ASN A 4 2.59 29.99 5.06
C ASN A 4 3.79 29.42 5.80
N GLU A 5 4.97 29.93 5.43
CA GLU A 5 6.22 29.67 6.13
C GLU A 5 6.19 30.34 7.50
N ASN A 6 6.07 29.56 8.54
CA ASN A 6 6.39 30.00 9.88
C ASN A 6 7.28 28.96 10.54
N SER A 7 8.60 29.10 10.28
CA SER A 7 9.62 28.35 10.98
C SER A 7 9.88 28.98 12.34
N PRO A 8 9.68 28.27 13.44
CA PRO A 8 10.22 28.71 14.73
C PRO A 8 11.73 28.43 14.78
N ARG A 9 12.48 29.45 15.14
CA ARG A 9 13.92 29.41 15.38
C ARG A 9 14.25 28.36 16.43
N LEU A 10 15.15 27.47 16.07
CA LEU A 10 15.78 26.51 16.95
C LEU A 10 16.52 27.22 18.09
N GLY A 11 15.99 27.09 19.28
CA GLY A 11 16.66 27.43 20.52
C GLY A 11 17.82 26.50 20.81
N SER A 12 18.85 27.06 21.36
CA SER A 12 20.12 26.51 21.83
C SER A 12 20.09 25.05 22.27
N VAL A 13 20.88 24.25 21.59
CA VAL A 13 21.27 22.92 22.05
C VAL A 13 22.18 23.07 23.26
N VAL A 14 21.66 22.86 24.44
CA VAL A 14 22.44 22.68 25.66
C VAL A 14 23.16 21.34 25.55
N LYS A 15 24.45 21.40 25.27
CA LYS A 15 25.35 20.24 25.40
C LYS A 15 25.41 19.82 26.86
N ARG A 16 24.59 18.88 27.26
CA ARG A 16 24.83 18.16 28.50
C ARG A 16 25.96 17.18 28.27
N ARG A 17 27.11 17.49 28.86
CA ARG A 17 28.19 16.51 29.03
C ARG A 17 27.66 15.39 29.91
N ILE A 18 27.47 14.24 29.35
CA ILE A 18 27.27 13.02 30.08
C ILE A 18 28.66 12.53 30.48
N THR A 19 29.14 12.96 31.65
CA THR A 19 30.29 12.34 32.33
C THR A 19 29.71 11.26 33.21
N GLY A 20 29.98 10.03 32.89
CA GLY A 20 29.56 8.91 33.72
C GLY A 20 29.22 7.67 32.92
N VAL A 21 30.17 7.25 32.10
CA VAL A 21 30.10 5.89 31.59
C VAL A 21 30.64 4.98 32.68
N ASN A 22 29.75 4.57 33.56
CA ASN A 22 30.03 3.38 34.35
C ASN A 22 29.99 2.20 33.38
N SER A 23 31.15 1.79 32.96
CA SER A 23 31.40 0.54 32.30
C SER A 23 31.18 -0.60 33.29
N ALA A 24 29.94 -0.82 33.70
CA ALA A 24 29.54 -2.09 34.24
C ALA A 24 29.45 -3.03 33.06
N ALA A 25 30.43 -3.88 32.90
CA ALA A 25 30.31 -5.00 32.00
C ALA A 25 29.11 -5.83 32.48
N ASN A 26 27.96 -5.59 31.86
CA ASN A 26 26.87 -6.51 31.94
C ASN A 26 27.39 -7.82 31.35
N PRO A 27 27.43 -8.91 32.10
CA PRO A 27 27.55 -10.20 31.47
C PRO A 27 26.33 -10.34 30.60
N VAL A 28 26.52 -10.15 29.29
CA VAL A 28 25.51 -10.43 28.30
C VAL A 28 25.14 -11.89 28.56
N ALA A 29 23.96 -12.09 29.09
CA ALA A 29 23.40 -13.41 29.18
C ALA A 29 23.39 -13.96 27.77
N THR A 30 24.27 -14.91 27.54
CA THR A 30 24.29 -15.74 26.32
C THR A 30 23.03 -16.58 26.35
N GLY A 31 21.99 -15.99 25.87
CA GLY A 31 20.66 -16.56 25.85
C GLY A 31 19.78 -15.76 24.94
N TYR A 32 20.34 -15.27 23.82
CA TYR A 32 19.49 -15.00 22.69
C TYR A 32 19.00 -16.35 22.19
N ILE A 33 17.90 -16.78 22.74
CA ILE A 33 17.01 -17.67 22.03
C ILE A 33 16.66 -16.83 20.78
N GLN A 34 17.37 -17.08 19.69
CA GLN A 34 16.86 -16.69 18.41
C GLN A 34 15.52 -17.39 18.33
N ALA A 35 14.46 -16.62 18.55
CA ALA A 35 13.16 -17.03 18.12
C ALA A 35 13.37 -17.52 16.69
N PRO A 36 12.91 -18.72 16.33
CA PRO A 36 13.01 -19.16 14.98
C PRO A 36 12.46 -17.99 14.17
N ARG A 37 13.28 -17.43 13.29
CA ARG A 37 12.78 -16.54 12.26
C ARG A 37 11.89 -17.47 11.48
N GLY A 38 10.63 -17.57 11.93
CA GLY A 38 9.62 -18.15 11.13
C GLY A 38 9.75 -17.40 9.83
N HIS A 39 10.04 -18.09 8.77
CA HIS A 39 9.74 -17.61 7.47
C HIS A 39 8.27 -17.25 7.58
N VAL A 40 7.99 -15.98 7.86
CA VAL A 40 6.70 -15.42 7.53
C VAL A 40 6.69 -15.55 6.03
N GLU A 41 6.07 -16.62 5.59
CA GLU A 41 5.86 -16.84 4.18
C GLU A 41 5.13 -15.60 3.72
N LYS A 42 5.83 -14.77 2.97
CA LYS A 42 5.33 -13.54 2.38
C LYS A 42 4.03 -13.77 1.60
N ASP A 43 3.81 -15.01 1.23
CA ASP A 43 2.65 -15.45 0.48
C ASP A 43 1.38 -15.51 1.32
N THR A 44 1.46 -15.72 2.64
CA THR A 44 0.28 -15.94 3.48
C THR A 44 -0.49 -14.64 3.78
N LEU A 45 0.21 -13.50 3.88
CA LEU A 45 -0.44 -12.20 4.13
C LEU A 45 -0.99 -11.56 2.85
N MET A 46 -0.49 -11.94 1.69
CA MET A 46 -0.95 -11.45 0.39
C MET A 46 -2.02 -12.35 -0.26
N ALA A 47 -2.23 -13.56 0.29
CA ALA A 47 -3.16 -14.54 -0.27
C ALA A 47 -4.63 -14.14 -0.14
N ASP A 48 -4.96 -13.27 0.80
CA ASP A 48 -6.34 -12.85 1.07
C ASP A 48 -6.74 -11.56 0.31
N MET A 49 -5.80 -10.89 -0.35
CA MET A 49 -6.10 -9.69 -1.12
C MET A 49 -6.52 -10.04 -2.54
N PRO A 50 -7.63 -9.47 -3.05
CA PRO A 50 -8.09 -9.76 -4.39
C PRO A 50 -7.11 -9.25 -5.44
N ARG A 51 -6.76 -10.12 -6.36
CA ARG A 51 -5.92 -9.77 -7.50
C ARG A 51 -6.71 -9.03 -8.57
N ILE A 52 -6.04 -8.18 -9.31
CA ILE A 52 -6.59 -7.54 -10.49
C ILE A 52 -6.23 -8.41 -11.68
N LEU A 53 -7.26 -9.01 -12.28
CA LEU A 53 -7.09 -9.92 -13.43
C LEU A 53 -6.76 -9.14 -14.70
N ASP A 54 -7.48 -8.06 -14.92
CA ASP A 54 -7.30 -7.19 -16.09
C ASP A 54 -7.73 -5.76 -15.79
N CYS A 55 -7.21 -4.84 -16.58
CA CYS A 55 -7.57 -3.43 -16.54
C CYS A 55 -7.75 -2.91 -17.97
N SER A 56 -8.96 -2.54 -18.30
CA SER A 56 -9.28 -2.05 -19.66
C SER A 56 -8.99 -0.56 -19.85
N VAL A 57 -8.46 0.15 -18.86
CA VAL A 57 -8.17 1.59 -18.92
C VAL A 57 -6.83 1.84 -19.60
N THR A 58 -6.82 1.88 -20.91
CA THR A 58 -5.59 2.04 -21.72
C THR A 58 -4.91 3.40 -21.54
N SER A 59 -5.67 4.43 -21.13
CA SER A 59 -5.14 5.78 -20.85
C SER A 59 -4.36 5.87 -19.54
N CYS A 60 -4.42 4.85 -18.69
CA CYS A 60 -3.69 4.82 -17.44
C CYS A 60 -2.19 4.57 -17.67
N SER A 61 -1.34 5.31 -16.96
CA SER A 61 0.11 5.13 -17.00
C SER A 61 0.57 3.77 -16.50
N TYR A 62 -0.18 3.17 -15.59
CA TYR A 62 0.11 1.82 -15.09
C TYR A 62 -0.41 0.70 -16.00
N ASN A 63 -1.22 1.02 -17.00
CA ASN A 63 -1.75 0.00 -17.90
C ASN A 63 -0.70 -0.40 -18.93
N LYS A 64 -0.43 -1.69 -19.00
CA LYS A 64 0.42 -2.33 -20.01
C LYS A 64 -0.34 -3.53 -20.59
N GLU A 65 -0.81 -3.41 -21.82
CA GLU A 65 -1.49 -4.52 -22.51
C GLU A 65 -2.63 -5.15 -21.69
N LYS A 66 -3.51 -4.30 -21.14
CA LYS A 66 -4.61 -4.67 -20.24
C LYS A 66 -4.18 -5.22 -18.88
N ASN A 67 -2.91 -5.19 -18.54
CA ASN A 67 -2.41 -5.52 -17.21
C ASN A 67 -2.12 -4.23 -16.42
N CYS A 68 -2.41 -4.24 -15.15
CA CYS A 68 -2.05 -3.17 -14.25
C CYS A 68 -0.61 -3.33 -13.76
N GLY A 69 0.22 -2.31 -13.94
CA GLY A 69 1.61 -2.29 -13.47
C GLY A 69 1.79 -1.73 -12.06
N ALA A 70 0.72 -1.27 -11.41
CA ALA A 70 0.79 -0.84 -10.02
C ALA A 70 1.00 -2.02 -9.09
N ALA A 71 1.62 -1.80 -7.94
CA ALA A 71 1.76 -2.84 -6.92
C ALA A 71 0.42 -3.13 -6.24
N ALA A 72 -0.36 -2.08 -5.96
CA ALA A 72 -1.70 -2.16 -5.40
C ALA A 72 -2.54 -0.98 -5.89
N ILE A 73 -3.85 -1.13 -5.87
CA ILE A 73 -4.78 -0.05 -6.16
C ILE A 73 -5.72 0.20 -4.99
N THR A 74 -6.28 1.40 -4.96
CA THR A 74 -7.41 1.75 -4.10
C THR A 74 -8.65 1.95 -4.96
N VAL A 75 -9.74 1.30 -4.60
CA VAL A 75 -11.05 1.52 -5.22
C VAL A 75 -11.76 2.63 -4.44
N GLY A 76 -12.13 3.68 -5.13
CA GLY A 76 -12.80 4.83 -4.56
C GLY A 76 -14.29 4.60 -4.26
N TYR A 77 -14.91 5.58 -3.63
CA TYR A 77 -16.33 5.56 -3.28
C TYR A 77 -17.25 5.38 -4.50
N SER A 78 -16.86 5.94 -5.64
CA SER A 78 -17.58 5.81 -6.92
C SER A 78 -17.31 4.50 -7.67
N THR A 79 -16.77 3.49 -7.02
CA THR A 79 -16.30 2.22 -7.60
C THR A 79 -15.06 2.32 -8.49
N SER A 80 -14.59 3.52 -8.81
CA SER A 80 -13.47 3.75 -9.70
C SER A 80 -12.10 3.59 -9.02
N CYS A 81 -11.11 3.20 -9.83
CA CYS A 81 -9.72 3.12 -9.39
C CYS A 81 -9.15 4.52 -9.12
N THR A 82 -8.85 4.85 -7.87
CA THR A 82 -8.23 6.13 -7.49
C THR A 82 -6.73 6.17 -7.75
N THR A 83 -6.12 5.03 -8.05
CA THR A 83 -4.71 4.94 -8.46
C THR A 83 -4.54 5.25 -9.97
N PHE A 84 -5.62 5.57 -10.67
CA PHE A 84 -5.59 5.98 -12.06
C PHE A 84 -4.73 7.24 -12.29
N ILE A 85 -3.75 7.14 -13.19
CA ILE A 85 -2.85 8.24 -13.54
C ILE A 85 -2.82 8.38 -15.07
N PRO A 86 -3.45 9.42 -15.63
CA PRO A 86 -3.51 9.65 -17.08
C PRO A 86 -2.31 10.48 -17.58
N LEU A 87 -1.12 9.92 -17.53
CA LEU A 87 0.07 10.54 -18.09
C LEU A 87 0.47 9.90 -19.40
N THR A 88 1.25 10.61 -20.21
CA THR A 88 1.84 10.09 -21.45
C THR A 88 2.99 9.10 -21.18
N VAL A 89 3.57 9.16 -19.98
CA VAL A 89 4.64 8.28 -19.56
C VAL A 89 4.03 6.99 -19.01
N LYS A 90 4.57 5.85 -19.43
CA LYS A 90 4.22 4.55 -18.84
C LYS A 90 5.08 4.27 -17.63
N GLY A 91 4.42 3.91 -16.54
CA GLY A 91 5.01 3.61 -15.25
C GLY A 91 4.67 2.19 -14.78
N GLY A 92 4.96 1.94 -13.53
CA GLY A 92 4.67 0.67 -12.88
C GLY A 92 5.83 -0.30 -12.86
N LEU A 93 5.64 -1.41 -12.17
CA LEU A 93 6.64 -2.46 -12.00
C LEU A 93 6.80 -3.30 -13.27
N ALA A 94 8.00 -3.79 -13.53
CA ALA A 94 8.28 -4.66 -14.67
C ALA A 94 7.52 -5.99 -14.58
N LYS A 95 7.42 -6.52 -13.37
CA LYS A 95 6.57 -7.65 -13.02
C LYS A 95 5.71 -7.23 -11.85
N SER A 96 4.42 -7.13 -12.07
CA SER A 96 3.45 -6.81 -11.02
C SER A 96 2.35 -7.86 -10.99
N GLU A 97 1.98 -8.21 -9.80
CA GLU A 97 0.74 -8.94 -9.51
C GLU A 97 -0.12 -7.99 -8.68
N PRO A 98 -0.82 -7.06 -9.35
CA PRO A 98 -1.53 -6.02 -8.67
C PRO A 98 -2.69 -6.59 -7.86
N PHE A 99 -2.92 -6.00 -6.70
CA PHE A 99 -4.04 -6.34 -5.84
C PHE A 99 -4.77 -5.09 -5.35
N VAL A 100 -5.95 -5.27 -4.80
CA VAL A 100 -6.71 -4.19 -4.16
C VAL A 100 -6.23 -4.05 -2.72
N GLY A 101 -5.58 -2.92 -2.42
CA GLY A 101 -5.08 -2.62 -1.08
C GLY A 101 -6.12 -1.96 -0.17
N ALA A 102 -7.12 -1.28 -0.75
CA ALA A 102 -8.22 -0.67 -0.01
C ALA A 102 -9.42 -0.46 -0.93
N CYS A 103 -10.63 -0.49 -0.37
CA CYS A 103 -11.86 -0.23 -1.10
C CYS A 103 -12.79 0.64 -0.26
N GLN A 104 -13.11 1.83 -0.76
CA GLN A 104 -13.99 2.78 -0.09
C GLN A 104 -15.49 2.48 -0.32
N LYS A 105 -15.81 1.50 -1.15
CA LYS A 105 -17.18 1.15 -1.49
C LYS A 105 -17.79 0.24 -0.41
N ALA A 106 -18.16 0.84 0.72
CA ALA A 106 -18.64 0.15 1.90
C ALA A 106 -19.97 -0.60 1.70
N ASP A 107 -20.77 -0.19 0.71
CA ASP A 107 -22.04 -0.83 0.33
C ASP A 107 -21.87 -1.99 -0.66
N CYS A 108 -20.65 -2.42 -0.94
CA CYS A 108 -20.37 -3.61 -1.72
C CYS A 108 -20.46 -4.86 -0.84
N VAL A 109 -21.02 -5.96 -1.38
CA VAL A 109 -21.08 -7.26 -0.68
C VAL A 109 -19.68 -7.80 -0.37
N HIS A 110 -18.71 -7.49 -1.23
CA HIS A 110 -17.31 -7.88 -1.05
C HIS A 110 -16.49 -6.96 -0.15
N ASN A 111 -17.10 -5.90 0.39
CA ASN A 111 -16.39 -4.99 1.28
C ASN A 111 -16.55 -5.41 2.74
N SER A 112 -15.45 -5.57 3.43
CA SER A 112 -15.38 -5.78 4.87
C SER A 112 -14.32 -4.88 5.48
N ALA A 113 -14.71 -3.98 6.36
CA ALA A 113 -13.79 -3.05 7.01
C ALA A 113 -12.91 -2.24 6.03
N LEU A 114 -13.49 -1.81 4.89
CA LEU A 114 -12.82 -1.09 3.78
C LEU A 114 -11.76 -1.92 3.03
N GLU A 115 -11.80 -3.21 3.20
CA GLU A 115 -11.00 -4.18 2.44
C GLU A 115 -11.91 -4.94 1.47
N CYS A 116 -11.35 -5.33 0.34
CA CYS A 116 -12.05 -6.16 -0.62
C CYS A 116 -11.84 -7.64 -0.30
N THR A 117 -12.92 -8.40 -0.23
CA THR A 117 -12.90 -9.86 0.03
C THR A 117 -13.24 -10.69 -1.21
N ALA A 118 -13.35 -10.07 -2.37
CA ALA A 118 -13.51 -10.80 -3.63
C ALA A 118 -12.29 -11.67 -3.91
N ALA A 119 -12.45 -12.74 -4.66
CA ALA A 119 -11.31 -13.58 -5.06
C ALA A 119 -10.38 -12.84 -6.05
N ALA A 120 -10.98 -12.08 -6.95
CA ALA A 120 -10.29 -11.23 -7.91
C ALA A 120 -11.24 -10.17 -8.46
N ILE A 121 -10.69 -9.10 -9.04
CA ILE A 121 -11.47 -8.07 -9.69
C ILE A 121 -10.97 -7.78 -11.10
N SER A 122 -11.83 -7.21 -11.93
CA SER A 122 -11.48 -6.59 -13.20
C SER A 122 -11.86 -5.12 -13.19
N VAL A 123 -11.03 -4.29 -13.82
CA VAL A 123 -11.25 -2.85 -13.94
C VAL A 123 -11.71 -2.52 -15.34
N GLY A 124 -12.91 -1.96 -15.45
CA GLY A 124 -13.53 -1.61 -16.72
C GLY A 124 -12.95 -0.38 -17.38
N ALA A 125 -13.17 -0.25 -18.68
CA ALA A 125 -12.83 0.93 -19.45
C ALA A 125 -13.73 2.13 -19.06
N GLY A 126 -13.33 3.33 -19.48
CA GLY A 126 -14.06 4.56 -19.21
C GLY A 126 -13.71 5.17 -17.87
N THR A 127 -14.52 4.98 -16.87
CA THR A 127 -14.32 5.53 -15.53
C THR A 127 -13.42 4.70 -14.62
N ALA A 128 -12.78 3.67 -15.15
CA ALA A 128 -11.92 2.75 -14.39
C ALA A 128 -12.67 2.01 -13.26
N ASP A 129 -13.92 1.64 -13.51
CA ASP A 129 -14.79 1.06 -12.51
C ASP A 129 -14.46 -0.40 -12.18
N CYS A 130 -14.65 -0.76 -10.93
CA CYS A 130 -14.60 -2.15 -10.50
C CYS A 130 -15.80 -2.92 -11.07
N LEU A 131 -15.55 -3.84 -11.99
CA LEU A 131 -16.60 -4.66 -12.61
C LEU A 131 -17.14 -5.75 -11.67
N SER A 132 -16.43 -6.04 -10.61
CA SER A 132 -16.85 -7.01 -9.58
C SER A 132 -17.69 -6.38 -8.46
N PHE A 133 -18.08 -5.11 -8.62
CA PHE A 133 -18.94 -4.44 -7.66
C PHE A 133 -20.32 -5.07 -7.64
N GLU A 134 -20.78 -5.41 -6.45
CA GLU A 134 -22.13 -5.91 -6.19
C GLU A 134 -22.68 -5.16 -4.97
N ALA A 135 -23.82 -4.50 -5.16
CA ALA A 135 -24.46 -3.75 -4.09
C ALA A 135 -25.04 -4.69 -3.02
N ARG A 136 -24.87 -4.29 -1.77
CA ARG A 136 -25.40 -5.01 -0.60
C ARG A 136 -26.86 -4.70 -0.40
#